data_0235019a67dee1c22067573e81499bd5
#
_entry.id   0235019a67dee1c22067573e81499bd5
#
_cell.length_a   1.000
_cell.length_b   1.000
_cell.length_c   1.000
_cell.angle_alpha   90.00
_cell.angle_beta   90.00
_cell.angle_gamma   90.00
#
_symmetry.space_group_name_H-M   'P 1'
#
loop_
_entity.id
_entity.type
_entity.pdbx_description
1 polymer ?
#
loop_
_entity_poly.entity_id
_entity_poly.type
_entity_poly.pdbx_seq_one_letter_code
_entity_poly.pdbx_strand_id
1 'polypeptide(L)'
;MFQSVNYKNPRKLLNSWEAQALATLTAKNLPNSFKAVSEIMHDETKDIEVRTASEILFWGRVWRQSKTKEEVVTSWERILRLIKHSNYQGIATFDEGKASMEGFDERVDLPATERIKELTEEGLSPEEIIMRGFSFEKVNEVLKNGS
;
A
#
# COMPACT_ATOMS: atom_id res chain seq x y z
N MET A 1 -11.91 -4.85 20.09
CA MET A 1 -12.51 -5.64 19.02
C MET A 1 -11.97 -5.20 17.67
N PHE A 2 -11.53 -6.16 16.90
CA PHE A 2 -10.99 -5.88 15.58
C PHE A 2 -12.12 -5.41 14.66
N GLN A 3 -12.02 -4.20 14.16
CA GLN A 3 -12.91 -3.75 13.11
C GLN A 3 -12.13 -3.82 11.80
N SER A 4 -12.63 -4.58 10.86
CA SER A 4 -12.10 -4.51 9.53
C SER A 4 -12.46 -3.14 9.00
N VAL A 5 -11.51 -2.23 9.04
CA VAL A 5 -11.70 -0.93 8.44
C VAL A 5 -11.45 -1.11 6.96
N ASN A 6 -12.49 -0.87 6.17
CA ASN A 6 -12.37 -0.96 4.73
C ASN A 6 -11.71 0.33 4.23
N TYR A 7 -10.38 0.36 4.33
CA TYR A 7 -9.62 1.47 3.78
C TYR A 7 -9.57 1.29 2.27
N LYS A 8 -10.28 2.13 1.55
CA LYS A 8 -10.22 2.15 0.09
C LYS A 8 -8.95 2.84 -0.43
N ASN A 9 -8.18 3.44 0.46
CA ASN A 9 -6.99 4.19 0.11
C ASN A 9 -5.75 3.45 0.62
N PRO A 10 -4.92 2.89 -0.28
CA PRO A 10 -3.71 2.16 0.11
C PRO A 10 -2.76 2.98 0.98
N ARG A 11 -2.65 4.27 0.74
CA ARG A 11 -1.78 5.15 1.53
C ARG A 11 -2.22 5.22 2.98
N LYS A 12 -3.53 5.25 3.24
CA LYS A 12 -4.05 5.25 4.61
C LYS A 12 -3.79 3.92 5.30
N LEU A 13 -3.93 2.81 4.58
CA LEU A 13 -3.59 1.49 5.10
C LEU A 13 -2.12 1.45 5.50
N LEU A 14 -1.25 1.89 4.60
CA LEU A 14 0.19 1.90 4.86
C LEU A 14 0.54 2.78 6.05
N ASN A 15 -0.08 3.96 6.17
CA ASN A 15 0.14 4.84 7.31
C ASN A 15 -0.19 4.13 8.63
N SER A 16 -1.29 3.40 8.68
CA SER A 16 -1.69 2.63 9.85
C SER A 16 -0.69 1.52 10.17
N TRP A 17 -0.28 0.76 9.16
CA TRP A 17 0.69 -0.32 9.36
C TRP A 17 2.05 0.20 9.79
N GLU A 18 2.49 1.32 9.22
CA GLU A 18 3.75 1.95 9.63
C GLU A 18 3.70 2.47 11.06
N ALA A 19 2.57 3.03 11.48
CA ALA A 19 2.41 3.47 12.86
C ALA A 19 2.53 2.30 13.84
N GLN A 20 1.93 1.16 13.50
CA GLN A 20 2.05 -0.06 14.30
C GLN A 20 3.49 -0.58 14.33
N ALA A 21 4.16 -0.55 13.18
CA ALA A 21 5.56 -0.98 13.09
C ALA A 21 6.47 -0.06 13.91
N LEU A 22 6.27 1.24 13.84
CA LEU A 22 7.02 2.21 14.64
C LEU A 22 6.82 1.97 16.14
N ALA A 23 5.59 1.68 16.55
CA ALA A 23 5.30 1.38 17.95
C ALA A 23 6.09 0.14 18.44
N THR A 24 6.19 -0.87 17.59
CA THR A 24 6.95 -2.09 17.90
C THR A 24 8.43 -1.77 18.12
N LEU A 25 9.04 -1.01 17.22
CA LEU A 25 10.46 -0.63 17.33
C LEU A 25 10.71 0.29 18.53
N THR A 26 9.83 1.25 18.74
CA THR A 26 9.94 2.19 19.87
C THR A 26 9.86 1.45 21.21
N ALA A 27 8.98 0.48 21.33
CA ALA A 27 8.84 -0.33 22.55
C ALA A 27 10.13 -1.10 22.88
N LYS A 28 10.95 -1.39 21.89
CA LYS A 28 12.24 -2.09 22.04
C LYS A 28 13.44 -1.14 22.03
N ASN A 29 13.19 0.17 22.03
CA ASN A 29 14.23 1.20 21.96
C ASN A 29 15.14 1.05 20.74
N LEU A 30 14.54 0.67 19.61
CA LEU A 30 15.27 0.46 18.35
C LEU A 30 15.09 1.66 17.41
N PRO A 31 16.13 1.98 16.63
CA PRO A 31 16.04 3.06 15.66
C PRO A 31 15.16 2.68 14.47
N ASN A 32 14.65 3.67 13.76
CA ASN A 32 13.73 3.47 12.64
C ASN A 32 14.16 4.20 11.35
N SER A 33 15.39 4.64 11.26
CA SER A 33 15.90 5.24 10.01
C SER A 33 15.91 4.18 8.90
N PHE A 34 15.94 4.61 7.66
CA PHE A 34 15.99 3.69 6.52
C PHE A 34 17.16 2.73 6.62
N LYS A 35 18.33 3.25 6.97
CA LYS A 35 19.52 2.43 7.17
C LYS A 35 19.33 1.42 8.29
N ALA A 36 18.80 1.88 9.44
CA ALA A 36 18.60 1.02 10.59
C ALA A 36 17.62 -0.11 10.29
N VAL A 37 16.47 0.19 9.68
CA VAL A 37 15.48 -0.85 9.37
C VAL A 37 16.01 -1.83 8.32
N SER A 38 16.84 -1.38 7.37
CA SER A 38 17.42 -2.27 6.37
C SER A 38 18.40 -3.26 7.02
N GLU A 39 19.07 -2.86 8.08
CA GLU A 39 19.97 -3.75 8.83
C GLU A 39 19.17 -4.71 9.73
N ILE A 40 18.20 -4.18 10.48
CA ILE A 40 17.41 -4.97 11.43
C ILE A 40 16.62 -6.08 10.71
N MET A 41 16.04 -5.78 9.55
CA MET A 41 15.21 -6.76 8.84
C MET A 41 16.00 -8.01 8.43
N HIS A 42 17.32 -7.90 8.32
CA HIS A 42 18.19 -9.03 7.97
C HIS A 42 18.94 -9.61 9.17
N ASP A 43 18.74 -9.06 10.35
CA ASP A 43 19.45 -9.48 11.58
C ASP A 43 18.71 -10.64 12.23
N GLU A 44 19.22 -11.85 12.02
CA GLU A 44 18.62 -13.08 12.55
C GLU A 44 18.64 -13.18 14.07
N THR A 45 19.42 -12.31 14.76
CA THR A 45 19.44 -12.26 16.22
C THR A 45 18.25 -11.52 16.80
N LYS A 46 17.51 -10.80 15.97
CA LYS A 46 16.33 -10.04 16.40
C LYS A 46 15.07 -10.89 16.31
N ASP A 47 14.10 -10.59 17.18
CA ASP A 47 12.79 -11.25 17.15
C ASP A 47 12.08 -11.04 15.81
N ILE A 48 11.26 -11.99 15.44
CA ILE A 48 10.51 -11.91 14.17
C ILE A 48 9.61 -10.67 14.13
N GLU A 49 9.03 -10.28 15.26
CA GLU A 49 8.18 -9.08 15.33
C GLU A 49 8.96 -7.82 14.97
N VAL A 50 10.18 -7.70 15.47
CA VAL A 50 11.06 -6.57 15.23
C VAL A 50 11.49 -6.55 13.76
N ARG A 51 11.85 -7.71 13.22
CA ARG A 51 12.25 -7.83 11.81
C ARG A 51 11.09 -7.50 10.87
N THR A 52 9.88 -7.99 11.18
CA THR A 52 8.69 -7.72 10.39
C THR A 52 8.36 -6.23 10.41
N ALA A 53 8.40 -5.59 11.57
CA ALA A 53 8.17 -4.15 11.68
C ALA A 53 9.18 -3.37 10.82
N SER A 54 10.44 -3.77 10.88
CA SER A 54 11.50 -3.13 10.08
C SER A 54 11.27 -3.31 8.58
N GLU A 55 10.84 -4.51 8.15
CA GLU A 55 10.51 -4.75 6.75
C GLU A 55 9.34 -3.90 6.25
N ILE A 56 8.31 -3.75 7.07
CA ILE A 56 7.15 -2.93 6.71
C ILE A 56 7.58 -1.48 6.50
N LEU A 57 8.41 -0.95 7.40
CA LEU A 57 8.91 0.41 7.26
C LEU A 57 9.84 0.55 6.06
N PHE A 58 10.67 -0.45 5.81
CA PHE A 58 11.56 -0.47 4.65
C PHE A 58 10.77 -0.44 3.34
N TRP A 59 9.85 -1.40 3.17
CA TRP A 59 9.08 -1.49 1.93
C TRP A 59 8.09 -0.34 1.76
N GLY A 60 7.60 0.22 2.85
CA GLY A 60 6.76 1.41 2.80
C GLY A 60 7.50 2.60 2.19
N ARG A 61 8.76 2.79 2.57
CA ARG A 61 9.60 3.84 2.00
C ARG A 61 9.95 3.56 0.54
N VAL A 62 10.23 2.30 0.21
CA VAL A 62 10.48 1.90 -1.18
C VAL A 62 9.25 2.21 -2.02
N TRP A 63 8.06 1.86 -1.54
CA TRP A 63 6.81 2.14 -2.24
C TRP A 63 6.63 3.63 -2.51
N ARG A 64 6.88 4.47 -1.51
CA ARG A 64 6.72 5.93 -1.66
C ARG A 64 7.72 6.56 -2.59
N GLN A 65 8.91 5.98 -2.71
CA GLN A 65 9.99 6.51 -3.55
C GLN A 65 10.06 5.86 -4.92
N SER A 66 9.25 4.84 -5.16
CA SER A 66 9.27 4.10 -6.42
C SER A 66 8.88 4.98 -7.60
N LYS A 67 9.55 4.78 -8.72
CA LYS A 67 9.32 5.55 -9.93
C LYS A 67 8.78 4.71 -11.09
N THR A 68 8.80 3.38 -10.94
CA THR A 68 8.30 2.47 -11.97
C THR A 68 7.11 1.69 -11.43
N LYS A 69 6.23 1.27 -12.33
CA LYS A 69 5.09 0.44 -11.98
C LYS A 69 5.54 -0.86 -11.29
N GLU A 70 6.60 -1.47 -11.80
CA GLU A 70 7.12 -2.72 -11.26
C GLU A 70 7.58 -2.57 -9.81
N GLU A 71 8.30 -1.49 -9.50
CA GLU A 71 8.75 -1.23 -8.14
C GLU A 71 7.58 -0.98 -7.19
N VAL A 72 6.58 -0.22 -7.64
CA VAL A 72 5.39 0.07 -6.83
C VAL A 72 4.65 -1.22 -6.51
N VAL A 73 4.37 -2.03 -7.53
CA VAL A 73 3.63 -3.27 -7.36
C VAL A 73 4.43 -4.25 -6.50
N THR A 74 5.71 -4.41 -6.76
CA THR A 74 6.56 -5.33 -5.99
C THR A 74 6.64 -4.96 -4.52
N SER A 75 6.87 -3.69 -4.21
CA SER A 75 6.96 -3.24 -2.82
C SER A 75 5.63 -3.40 -2.10
N TRP A 76 4.51 -3.10 -2.77
CA TRP A 76 3.18 -3.26 -2.19
C TRP A 76 2.87 -4.73 -1.92
N GLU A 77 3.19 -5.63 -2.84
CA GLU A 77 3.01 -7.08 -2.64
C GLU A 77 3.80 -7.60 -1.44
N ARG A 78 5.02 -7.09 -1.27
CA ARG A 78 5.85 -7.46 -0.11
C ARG A 78 5.19 -7.02 1.19
N ILE A 79 4.67 -5.80 1.23
CA ILE A 79 3.96 -5.29 2.40
C ILE A 79 2.73 -6.15 2.70
N LEU A 80 1.93 -6.46 1.69
CA LEU A 80 0.73 -7.26 1.85
C LEU A 80 1.03 -8.65 2.41
N ARG A 81 2.10 -9.28 1.95
CA ARG A 81 2.52 -10.58 2.48
C ARG A 81 2.92 -10.51 3.94
N LEU A 82 3.65 -9.46 4.30
CA LEU A 82 4.04 -9.25 5.70
C LEU A 82 2.83 -9.07 6.60
N ILE A 83 1.88 -8.26 6.17
CA ILE A 83 0.64 -8.00 6.91
C ILE A 83 -0.19 -9.28 7.04
N LYS A 84 -0.30 -10.06 5.96
CA LYS A 84 -1.08 -11.28 5.94
C LYS A 84 -0.60 -12.30 6.97
N HIS A 85 0.70 -12.33 7.25
CA HIS A 85 1.31 -13.29 8.17
C HIS A 85 1.66 -12.69 9.54
N SER A 86 1.07 -11.55 9.87
CA SER A 86 1.34 -10.86 11.12
C SER A 86 0.04 -10.44 11.81
N ASN A 87 0.16 -9.85 13.00
CA ASN A 87 -0.98 -9.41 13.79
C ASN A 87 -1.35 -7.94 13.54
N TYR A 88 -0.96 -7.39 12.42
CA TYR A 88 -1.26 -6.00 12.10
C TYR A 88 -2.76 -5.82 11.84
N GLN A 89 -3.29 -4.74 12.37
CA GLN A 89 -4.70 -4.41 12.19
C GLN A 89 -4.91 -3.64 10.90
N GLY A 90 -6.16 -3.63 10.43
CA GLY A 90 -6.50 -2.97 9.18
C GLY A 90 -6.51 -3.89 7.99
N ILE A 91 -6.41 -5.20 8.21
CA ILE A 91 -6.46 -6.17 7.11
C ILE A 91 -7.90 -6.37 6.69
N ALA A 92 -8.20 -5.98 5.48
CA ALA A 92 -9.41 -6.43 4.83
C ALA A 92 -9.06 -7.68 4.02
N THR A 93 -10.01 -8.57 3.83
CA THR A 93 -9.85 -9.66 2.88
C THR A 93 -9.77 -9.04 1.49
N PHE A 94 -8.62 -9.12 0.84
CA PHE A 94 -8.46 -8.58 -0.49
C PHE A 94 -7.65 -9.53 -1.36
N ASP A 95 -7.87 -9.42 -2.65
CA ASP A 95 -7.05 -10.09 -3.64
C ASP A 95 -5.72 -9.33 -3.74
N GLU A 96 -4.59 -10.03 -3.53
CA GLU A 96 -3.27 -9.41 -3.52
C GLU A 96 -2.93 -8.68 -4.84
N GLY A 97 -3.28 -9.28 -5.97
CA GLY A 97 -3.00 -8.67 -7.27
C GLY A 97 -3.78 -7.38 -7.47
N LYS A 98 -5.05 -7.40 -7.07
CA LYS A 98 -5.91 -6.22 -7.14
C LYS A 98 -5.44 -5.12 -6.20
N ALA A 99 -5.10 -5.48 -4.97
CA ALA A 99 -4.61 -4.53 -3.99
C ALA A 99 -3.28 -3.91 -4.45
N SER A 100 -2.43 -4.69 -5.11
CA SER A 100 -1.17 -4.17 -5.66
C SER A 100 -1.42 -3.13 -6.74
N MET A 101 -2.42 -3.34 -7.60
CA MET A 101 -2.78 -2.37 -8.64
C MET A 101 -3.40 -1.12 -8.02
N GLU A 102 -4.24 -1.25 -7.01
CA GLU A 102 -4.78 -0.12 -6.27
C GLU A 102 -3.66 0.69 -5.62
N GLY A 103 -2.65 0.01 -5.08
CA GLY A 103 -1.46 0.66 -4.53
C GLY A 103 -0.71 1.47 -5.56
N PHE A 104 -0.60 0.94 -6.78
CA PHE A 104 0.02 1.67 -7.89
C PHE A 104 -0.80 2.90 -8.26
N ASP A 105 -2.10 2.74 -8.43
CA ASP A 105 -2.98 3.83 -8.85
C ASP A 105 -3.00 4.97 -7.83
N GLU A 106 -2.95 4.66 -6.55
CA GLU A 106 -2.85 5.66 -5.48
C GLU A 106 -1.48 6.34 -5.47
N ARG A 107 -0.42 5.59 -5.78
CA ARG A 107 0.95 6.11 -5.74
C ARG A 107 1.27 7.04 -6.90
N VAL A 108 0.68 6.77 -8.06
CA VAL A 108 0.93 7.59 -9.25
C VAL A 108 0.35 8.98 -9.05
N ASP A 109 1.21 9.98 -9.12
CA ASP A 109 0.85 11.38 -8.89
C ASP A 109 0.33 12.03 -10.17
N LEU A 110 -0.77 11.48 -10.68
CA LEU A 110 -1.46 12.00 -11.85
C LEU A 110 -2.82 12.53 -11.43
N PRO A 111 -3.31 13.58 -12.09
CA PRO A 111 -4.70 13.99 -11.89
C PRO A 111 -5.63 12.80 -12.12
N ALA A 112 -6.58 12.61 -11.22
CA ALA A 112 -7.51 11.48 -11.28
C ALA A 112 -8.18 11.38 -12.66
N THR A 113 -8.51 12.50 -13.25
CA THR A 113 -9.13 12.57 -14.58
C THR A 113 -8.26 11.88 -15.62
N GLU A 114 -6.98 12.19 -15.66
CA GLU A 114 -6.06 11.61 -16.64
C GLU A 114 -5.85 10.12 -16.40
N ARG A 115 -5.72 9.72 -15.16
CA ARG A 115 -5.53 8.31 -14.83
C ARG A 115 -6.76 7.48 -15.20
N ILE A 116 -7.96 8.01 -14.95
CA ILE A 116 -9.21 7.35 -15.34
C ILE A 116 -9.29 7.18 -16.86
N LYS A 117 -8.89 8.20 -17.62
CA LYS A 117 -8.86 8.12 -19.08
C LYS A 117 -7.91 7.03 -19.57
N GLU A 118 -6.71 6.96 -18.97
CA GLU A 118 -5.74 5.91 -19.32
C GLU A 118 -6.32 4.52 -19.08
N LEU A 119 -6.94 4.31 -17.92
CA LEU A 119 -7.52 3.02 -17.56
C LEU A 119 -8.65 2.65 -18.51
N THR A 120 -9.45 3.62 -18.92
CA THR A 120 -10.52 3.40 -19.90
C THR A 120 -9.94 2.97 -21.25
N GLU A 121 -8.86 3.60 -21.68
CA GLU A 121 -8.17 3.25 -22.93
C GLU A 121 -7.55 1.86 -22.86
N GLU A 122 -7.14 1.43 -21.67
CA GLU A 122 -6.63 0.07 -21.45
C GLU A 122 -7.73 -0.99 -21.48
N GLY A 123 -8.99 -0.58 -21.54
CA GLY A 123 -10.12 -1.48 -21.63
C GLY A 123 -10.80 -1.83 -20.32
N LEU A 124 -10.48 -1.13 -19.24
CA LEU A 124 -11.15 -1.37 -17.98
C LEU A 124 -12.57 -0.80 -17.98
N SER A 125 -13.50 -1.54 -17.37
CA SER A 125 -14.85 -1.06 -17.17
C SER A 125 -14.90 0.01 -16.06
N PRO A 126 -15.95 0.85 -16.04
CA PRO A 126 -16.11 1.82 -14.96
C PRO A 126 -16.06 1.18 -13.57
N GLU A 127 -16.66 0.01 -13.41
CA GLU A 127 -16.67 -0.73 -12.15
C GLU A 127 -15.26 -1.14 -11.73
N GLU A 128 -14.46 -1.60 -12.68
CA GLU A 128 -13.07 -1.99 -12.41
C GLU A 128 -12.24 -0.77 -11.98
N ILE A 129 -12.47 0.38 -12.59
CA ILE A 129 -11.77 1.62 -12.25
C ILE A 129 -12.15 2.07 -10.84
N ILE A 130 -13.44 2.02 -10.51
CA ILE A 130 -13.92 2.35 -9.16
C ILE A 130 -13.27 1.43 -8.12
N MET A 131 -13.13 0.16 -8.44
CA MET A 131 -12.51 -0.81 -7.55
C MET A 131 -11.02 -0.55 -7.30
N ARG A 132 -10.38 0.28 -8.11
CA ARG A 132 -8.99 0.69 -7.92
C ARG A 132 -8.85 1.90 -7.01
N GLY A 133 -9.96 2.40 -6.46
CA GLY A 133 -9.94 3.48 -5.49
C GLY A 133 -10.45 4.82 -5.98
N PHE A 134 -10.91 4.89 -7.24
CA PHE A 134 -11.49 6.12 -7.78
C PHE A 134 -12.96 6.23 -7.37
N SER A 135 -13.40 7.46 -7.09
CA SER A 135 -14.78 7.66 -6.70
C SER A 135 -15.74 7.44 -7.87
N PHE A 136 -16.91 6.91 -7.57
CA PHE A 136 -17.97 6.70 -8.55
C PHE A 136 -18.30 8.01 -9.29
N GLU A 137 -18.41 9.09 -8.56
CA GLU A 137 -18.74 10.41 -9.11
C GLU A 137 -17.67 10.88 -10.08
N LYS A 138 -16.40 10.73 -9.72
CA LYS A 138 -15.29 11.17 -10.56
C LYS A 138 -15.19 10.33 -11.83
N VAL A 139 -15.36 9.02 -11.73
CA VAL A 139 -15.33 8.13 -12.88
C VAL A 139 -16.45 8.49 -13.86
N ASN A 140 -17.68 8.67 -13.36
CA ASN A 140 -18.82 9.04 -14.20
C ASN A 140 -18.61 10.40 -14.85
N GLU A 141 -18.08 11.38 -14.13
CA GLU A 141 -17.79 12.70 -14.67
C GLU A 141 -16.82 12.62 -15.84
N VAL A 142 -15.73 11.88 -15.68
CA VAL A 142 -14.71 11.73 -16.71
C VAL A 142 -15.26 11.01 -17.96
N LEU A 143 -16.01 9.93 -17.76
CA LEU A 143 -16.57 9.16 -18.87
C LEU A 143 -17.66 9.94 -19.62
N LYS A 144 -18.42 10.73 -18.88
CA LYS A 144 -19.48 11.56 -19.48
C LYS A 144 -18.90 12.70 -20.30
N ASN A 145 -17.83 13.32 -19.83
CA ASN A 145 -17.20 14.47 -20.48
C ASN A 145 -16.14 14.06 -21.52
N GLY A 146 -15.71 12.81 -21.51
CA GLY A 146 -14.65 12.29 -22.38
C GLY A 146 -15.13 11.66 -23.67
N SER A 147 -16.42 11.68 -23.90
CA SER A 147 -17.00 11.12 -25.14
C SER A 147 -17.02 12.11 -26.29
#